data_63d755805fba103b29575a306386ab9c
#
_entry.id   63d755805fba103b29575a306386ab9c
#
_cell.length_a   1.000
_cell.length_b   1.000
_cell.length_c   1.000
_cell.angle_alpha   90.00
_cell.angle_beta   90.00
_cell.angle_gamma   90.00
#
_symmetry.space_group_name_H-M   'P 1'
#
loop_
_entity.id
_entity.type
_entity.pdbx_description
1 polymer ?
#
loop_
_entity_poly.entity_id
_entity_poly.type
_entity_poly.pdbx_seq_one_letter_code
_entity_poly.pdbx_strand_id
1 'polypeptide(L)'
;MSFRLGIILAAALLTASCGFRPLYAPSGTGSASEQLFAFDVFRKIEIGLIEDREGQFFRNKMIELLHPSGRARVVEYDLNTKLNESKANLAVRQSSDATRANLTMTAVYTLISRTDGTIVAGGTVKSTSGYNIFNSEFQTLSAEKSARERALIDLAQQLRLRLATEFIRGDAESQSPQK
;
A
#
# COMPACT_ATOMS: atom_id res chain seq x y z
N MET A 1 40.50 11.16 42.79
CA MET A 1 39.93 11.80 41.54
C MET A 1 39.56 10.76 40.50
N SER A 2 40.25 9.63 40.41
CA SER A 2 40.08 8.55 39.40
C SER A 2 38.75 7.79 39.50
N PHE A 3 38.19 7.60 40.69
CA PHE A 3 36.96 6.82 40.92
C PHE A 3 35.71 7.51 40.33
N ARG A 4 35.63 8.84 40.41
CA ARG A 4 34.54 9.62 39.84
C ARG A 4 34.56 9.64 38.29
N LEU A 5 35.74 9.62 37.72
CA LEU A 5 35.93 9.58 36.27
C LEU A 5 35.49 8.22 35.69
N GLY A 6 35.74 7.11 36.42
CA GLY A 6 35.31 5.77 36.03
C GLY A 6 33.79 5.59 36.03
N ILE A 7 33.07 6.21 36.97
CA ILE A 7 31.60 6.14 37.04
C ILE A 7 30.97 6.92 35.87
N ILE A 8 31.52 8.08 35.50
CA ILE A 8 31.03 8.90 34.38
C ILE A 8 31.27 8.17 33.05
N LEU A 9 32.40 7.49 32.90
CA LEU A 9 32.71 6.72 31.68
C LEU A 9 31.80 5.50 31.55
N ALA A 10 31.50 4.79 32.69
CA ALA A 10 30.56 3.67 32.68
C ALA A 10 29.13 4.09 32.39
N ALA A 11 28.67 5.25 32.89
CA ALA A 11 27.35 5.79 32.59
C ALA A 11 27.22 6.22 31.11
N ALA A 12 28.27 6.75 30.50
CA ALA A 12 28.30 7.10 29.09
C ALA A 12 28.23 5.87 28.16
N LEU A 13 28.81 4.73 28.56
CA LEU A 13 28.73 3.46 27.83
C LEU A 13 27.34 2.82 27.89
N LEU A 14 26.58 3.03 28.95
CA LEU A 14 25.22 2.51 29.10
C LEU A 14 24.19 3.26 28.24
N THR A 15 24.42 4.51 27.86
CA THR A 15 23.55 5.29 26.97
C THR A 15 23.72 4.92 25.50
N ALA A 16 24.82 4.30 25.10
CA ALA A 16 25.06 3.84 23.73
C ALA A 16 24.26 2.56 23.37
N SER A 17 23.66 1.88 24.37
CA SER A 17 22.85 0.66 24.17
C SER A 17 21.37 0.94 23.84
N CYS A 18 20.89 2.20 23.89
CA CYS A 18 19.60 2.55 23.36
C CYS A 18 19.68 2.51 21.83
N GLY A 19 19.27 1.39 21.24
CA GLY A 19 19.22 1.13 19.80
C GLY A 19 18.23 2.03 19.04
N PHE A 20 18.33 3.35 19.22
CA PHE A 20 17.61 4.33 18.42
C PHE A 20 18.25 4.39 17.03
N ARG A 21 17.71 3.62 16.09
CA ARG A 21 18.04 3.80 14.68
C ARG A 21 17.25 4.99 14.15
N PRO A 22 17.91 6.05 13.66
CA PRO A 22 17.21 7.13 12.98
C PRO A 22 16.52 6.59 11.74
N LEU A 23 15.24 6.90 11.57
CA LEU A 23 14.38 6.43 10.48
C LEU A 23 14.93 6.76 9.07
N TYR A 24 15.87 7.71 9.00
CA TYR A 24 16.50 8.20 7.76
C TYR A 24 18.00 7.87 7.65
N ALA A 25 18.55 7.02 8.51
CA ALA A 25 19.91 6.56 8.32
C ALA A 25 19.99 5.60 7.13
N PRO A 26 20.93 5.77 6.19
CA PRO A 26 21.19 4.77 5.17
C PRO A 26 21.71 3.50 5.86
N SER A 27 20.81 2.57 6.13
CA SER A 27 21.12 1.31 6.78
C SER A 27 21.64 0.31 5.75
N GLY A 28 22.93 0.11 5.76
CA GLY A 28 23.60 -0.92 4.97
C GLY A 28 23.37 -2.33 5.50
N THR A 29 22.13 -2.81 5.58
CA THR A 29 21.82 -4.24 5.76
C THR A 29 20.37 -4.52 5.32
N GLY A 30 20.22 -5.31 4.27
CA GLY A 30 19.00 -6.01 3.84
C GLY A 30 17.74 -5.17 3.54
N SER A 31 17.17 -4.48 4.51
CA SER A 31 15.87 -3.81 4.35
C SER A 31 15.88 -2.54 3.47
N ALA A 32 16.99 -1.82 3.39
CA ALA A 32 17.10 -0.63 2.55
C ALA A 32 17.34 -0.99 1.08
N SER A 33 18.09 -2.05 0.81
CA SER A 33 18.31 -2.58 -0.53
C SER A 33 17.03 -3.16 -1.13
N GLU A 34 16.22 -3.86 -0.34
CA GLU A 34 14.92 -4.39 -0.76
C GLU A 34 13.91 -3.27 -1.06
N GLN A 35 13.89 -2.20 -0.26
CA GLN A 35 13.04 -1.04 -0.52
C GLN A 35 13.48 -0.29 -1.79
N LEU A 36 14.77 -0.06 -1.99
CA LEU A 36 15.32 0.59 -3.19
C LEU A 36 15.02 -0.25 -4.43
N PHE A 37 15.17 -1.56 -4.35
CA PHE A 37 14.84 -2.48 -5.42
C PHE A 37 13.35 -2.41 -5.78
N ALA A 38 12.45 -2.47 -4.80
CA ALA A 38 11.01 -2.35 -5.03
C ALA A 38 10.64 -1.01 -5.68
N PHE A 39 11.27 0.10 -5.28
CA PHE A 39 11.05 1.41 -5.90
C PHE A 39 11.49 1.46 -7.35
N ASP A 40 12.62 0.85 -7.70
CA ASP A 40 13.13 0.85 -9.07
C ASP A 40 12.25 0.00 -10.00
N VAL A 41 11.80 -1.16 -9.51
CA VAL A 41 10.86 -2.02 -10.25
C VAL A 41 9.49 -1.36 -10.42
N PHE A 42 8.96 -0.68 -9.40
CA PHE A 42 7.68 0.01 -9.49
C PHE A 42 7.63 1.06 -10.60
N ARG A 43 8.73 1.77 -10.83
CA ARG A 43 8.82 2.75 -11.92
C ARG A 43 8.67 2.15 -13.31
N LYS A 44 8.91 0.83 -13.46
CA LYS A 44 8.81 0.09 -14.71
C LYS A 44 7.42 -0.48 -14.98
N ILE A 45 6.46 -0.26 -14.06
CA ILE A 45 5.09 -0.74 -14.19
C ILE A 45 4.24 0.32 -14.90
N GLU A 46 3.59 -0.03 -15.99
CA GLU A 46 2.50 0.76 -16.58
C GLU A 46 1.19 0.40 -15.90
N ILE A 47 0.47 1.41 -15.42
CA ILE A 47 -0.84 1.22 -14.80
C ILE A 47 -1.90 1.43 -15.88
N GLY A 48 -2.59 0.35 -16.23
CA GLY A 48 -3.66 0.35 -17.21
C GLY A 48 -4.78 1.34 -16.90
N LEU A 49 -5.58 1.66 -17.90
CA LEU A 49 -6.79 2.44 -17.69
C LEU A 49 -7.79 1.63 -16.87
N ILE A 50 -8.44 2.29 -15.94
CA ILE A 50 -9.51 1.72 -15.12
C ILE A 50 -10.73 2.57 -15.40
N GLU A 51 -11.82 1.92 -15.78
CA GLU A 51 -13.08 2.58 -16.11
C GLU A 51 -13.65 3.31 -14.91
N ASP A 52 -14.54 4.26 -15.16
CA ASP A 52 -15.26 5.08 -14.20
C ASP A 52 -14.40 6.09 -13.40
N ARG A 53 -15.11 6.95 -12.69
CA ARG A 53 -14.50 8.00 -11.85
C ARG A 53 -13.68 7.43 -10.70
N GLU A 54 -14.18 6.39 -10.08
CA GLU A 54 -13.53 5.65 -8.99
C GLU A 54 -12.26 4.98 -9.49
N GLY A 55 -12.31 4.42 -10.70
CA GLY A 55 -11.15 3.84 -11.38
C GLY A 55 -10.07 4.87 -11.68
N GLN A 56 -10.44 6.06 -12.16
CA GLN A 56 -9.50 7.15 -12.37
C GLN A 56 -8.87 7.64 -11.06
N PHE A 57 -9.67 7.78 -10.01
CA PHE A 57 -9.16 8.15 -8.68
C PHE A 57 -8.15 7.12 -8.16
N PHE A 58 -8.50 5.84 -8.21
CA PHE A 58 -7.62 4.76 -7.80
C PHE A 58 -6.34 4.71 -8.64
N ARG A 59 -6.45 4.81 -9.97
CA ARG A 59 -5.30 4.86 -10.87
C ARG A 59 -4.34 6.00 -10.54
N ASN A 60 -4.87 7.19 -10.27
CA ASN A 60 -4.05 8.33 -9.89
C ASN A 60 -3.32 8.09 -8.56
N LYS A 61 -3.99 7.47 -7.58
CA LYS A 61 -3.35 7.07 -6.32
C LYS A 61 -2.28 6.00 -6.52
N MET A 62 -2.49 5.04 -7.39
CA MET A 62 -1.46 4.06 -7.74
C MET A 62 -0.25 4.71 -8.42
N ILE A 63 -0.45 5.67 -9.34
CA ILE A 63 0.64 6.44 -9.94
C ILE A 63 1.43 7.20 -8.88
N GLU A 64 0.76 7.88 -7.95
CA GLU A 64 1.40 8.59 -6.84
C GLU A 64 2.26 7.66 -5.98
N LEU A 65 1.75 6.46 -5.69
CA LEU A 65 2.42 5.48 -4.82
C LEU A 65 3.55 4.71 -5.50
N LEU A 66 3.41 4.36 -6.78
CA LEU A 66 4.39 3.57 -7.51
C LEU A 66 5.45 4.43 -8.22
N HIS A 67 5.09 5.66 -8.59
CA HIS A 67 5.94 6.57 -9.37
C HIS A 67 6.24 7.89 -8.66
N PRO A 68 6.65 7.93 -7.39
CA PRO A 68 6.89 9.19 -6.67
C PRO A 68 7.97 10.07 -7.31
N SER A 69 8.91 9.46 -8.02
CA SER A 69 9.99 10.14 -8.78
C SER A 69 9.82 10.06 -10.29
N GLY A 70 8.59 9.79 -10.76
CA GLY A 70 8.28 9.60 -12.19
C GLY A 70 8.51 8.16 -12.67
N ARG A 71 7.97 7.86 -13.86
CA ARG A 71 8.11 6.54 -14.49
C ARG A 71 9.52 6.33 -15.05
N ALA A 72 9.93 5.05 -15.16
CA ALA A 72 11.13 4.71 -15.93
C ALA A 72 10.92 4.97 -17.42
N ARG A 73 12.02 5.14 -18.17
CA ARG A 73 11.97 5.26 -19.64
C ARG A 73 11.53 3.98 -20.31
N VAL A 74 11.87 2.85 -19.74
CA VAL A 74 11.51 1.51 -20.23
C VAL A 74 10.47 0.93 -19.29
N VAL A 75 9.34 0.53 -19.84
CA VAL A 75 8.25 -0.16 -19.13
C VAL A 75 8.41 -1.65 -19.37
N GLU A 76 8.44 -2.42 -18.30
CA GLU A 76 8.64 -3.87 -18.34
C GLU A 76 7.37 -4.65 -17.97
N TYR A 77 6.43 -4.01 -17.26
CA TYR A 77 5.23 -4.68 -16.74
C TYR A 77 3.97 -3.86 -17.02
N ASP A 78 2.86 -4.54 -17.25
CA ASP A 78 1.52 -3.96 -17.35
C ASP A 78 0.68 -4.42 -16.15
N LEU A 79 0.20 -3.45 -15.36
CA LEU A 79 -0.73 -3.68 -14.26
C LEU A 79 -2.15 -3.42 -14.72
N ASN A 80 -2.93 -4.47 -14.91
CA ASN A 80 -4.35 -4.42 -15.20
C ASN A 80 -5.15 -4.59 -13.91
N THR A 81 -6.11 -3.70 -13.66
CA THR A 81 -6.93 -3.73 -12.44
C THR A 81 -8.39 -3.51 -12.78
N LYS A 82 -9.25 -4.31 -12.17
CA LYS A 82 -10.71 -4.15 -12.22
C LYS A 82 -11.24 -3.88 -10.81
N LEU A 83 -12.04 -2.82 -10.67
CA LEU A 83 -12.67 -2.44 -9.41
C LEU A 83 -14.11 -2.94 -9.34
N ASN A 84 -14.52 -3.33 -8.13
CA ASN A 84 -15.92 -3.62 -7.79
C ASN A 84 -16.25 -2.99 -6.44
N GLU A 85 -17.42 -2.35 -6.37
CA GLU A 85 -17.96 -1.79 -5.13
C GLU A 85 -19.13 -2.65 -4.64
N SER A 86 -19.19 -2.86 -3.33
CA SER A 86 -20.37 -3.45 -2.68
C SER A 86 -20.70 -2.68 -1.41
N LYS A 87 -22.00 -2.57 -1.10
CA LYS A 87 -22.52 -1.89 0.08
C LYS A 87 -23.34 -2.87 0.91
N ALA A 88 -23.15 -2.83 2.22
CA ALA A 88 -23.92 -3.61 3.17
C ALA A 88 -24.42 -2.72 4.30
N ASN A 89 -25.72 -2.65 4.48
CA ASN A 89 -26.32 -1.95 5.61
C ASN A 89 -26.15 -2.79 6.87
N LEU A 90 -25.59 -2.22 7.91
CA LEU A 90 -25.52 -2.83 9.24
C LEU A 90 -26.83 -2.55 9.96
N ALA A 91 -27.42 -3.55 10.59
CA ALA A 91 -28.76 -3.59 11.14
C ALA A 91 -29.24 -2.30 11.82
N VAL A 92 -30.45 -1.90 11.49
CA VAL A 92 -31.19 -0.77 12.04
C VAL A 92 -31.59 -1.06 13.48
N ARG A 93 -31.19 -0.24 14.44
CA ARG A 93 -31.89 -0.15 15.72
C ARG A 93 -33.13 0.74 15.51
N GLN A 94 -34.30 0.26 15.92
CA GLN A 94 -35.61 0.94 15.77
C GLN A 94 -35.73 2.31 16.46
N SER A 95 -34.71 2.80 17.13
CA SER A 95 -34.77 4.01 17.97
C SER A 95 -33.62 4.99 17.83
N SER A 96 -32.84 4.97 16.73
CA SER A 96 -31.70 5.89 16.58
C SER A 96 -31.66 6.48 15.17
N ASP A 97 -31.53 7.78 15.08
CA ASP A 97 -31.51 8.59 13.86
C ASP A 97 -30.30 8.35 12.93
N ALA A 98 -29.44 7.40 13.21
CA ALA A 98 -28.30 7.05 12.38
C ALA A 98 -28.17 5.54 12.18
N THR A 99 -28.33 5.11 10.96
CA THR A 99 -28.01 3.75 10.49
C THR A 99 -26.57 3.74 10.00
N ARG A 100 -25.88 2.63 10.18
CA ARG A 100 -24.52 2.46 9.72
C ARG A 100 -24.47 1.54 8.51
N ALA A 101 -23.64 1.87 7.54
CA ALA A 101 -23.37 1.01 6.40
C ALA A 101 -21.86 0.81 6.20
N ASN A 102 -21.49 -0.31 5.61
CA ASN A 102 -20.15 -0.61 5.13
C ASN A 102 -20.12 -0.55 3.62
N LEU A 103 -19.11 0.15 3.10
CA LEU A 103 -18.75 0.18 1.69
C LEU A 103 -17.46 -0.61 1.54
N THR A 104 -17.48 -1.65 0.71
CA THR A 104 -16.32 -2.49 0.40
C THR A 104 -15.91 -2.27 -1.04
N MET A 105 -14.65 -1.85 -1.24
CA MET A 105 -13.99 -1.79 -2.54
C MET A 105 -13.13 -3.04 -2.71
N THR A 106 -13.23 -3.66 -3.87
CA THR A 106 -12.44 -4.84 -4.24
C THR A 106 -11.70 -4.55 -5.54
N ALA A 107 -10.39 -4.76 -5.56
CA ALA A 107 -9.57 -4.72 -6.76
C ALA A 107 -9.09 -6.13 -7.11
N VAL A 108 -9.44 -6.59 -8.30
CA VAL A 108 -8.85 -7.77 -8.94
C VAL A 108 -7.76 -7.26 -9.86
N TYR A 109 -6.53 -7.72 -9.67
CA TYR A 109 -5.37 -7.24 -10.44
C TYR A 109 -4.60 -8.38 -11.08
N THR A 110 -3.94 -8.06 -12.18
CA THR A 110 -3.01 -8.94 -12.90
C THR A 110 -1.82 -8.11 -13.36
N LEU A 111 -0.62 -8.55 -13.04
CA LEU A 111 0.65 -7.97 -13.47
C LEU A 111 1.23 -8.88 -14.57
N ILE A 112 1.44 -8.31 -15.74
CA ILE A 112 1.89 -9.04 -16.93
C ILE A 112 3.26 -8.51 -17.34
N SER A 113 4.21 -9.41 -17.59
CA SER A 113 5.50 -9.08 -18.18
C SER A 113 5.34 -8.75 -19.66
N ARG A 114 5.91 -7.63 -20.11
CA ARG A 114 5.91 -7.24 -21.53
C ARG A 114 6.89 -8.05 -22.39
N THR A 115 7.87 -8.67 -21.72
CA THR A 115 8.93 -9.41 -22.43
C THR A 115 8.40 -10.70 -23.04
N ASP A 116 7.60 -11.43 -22.27
CA ASP A 116 7.12 -12.77 -22.62
C ASP A 116 5.60 -12.96 -22.51
N GLY A 117 4.89 -11.92 -22.05
CA GLY A 117 3.44 -11.95 -21.88
C GLY A 117 2.97 -12.81 -20.70
N THR A 118 3.86 -13.27 -19.84
CA THR A 118 3.52 -14.11 -18.69
C THR A 118 2.90 -13.30 -17.56
N ILE A 119 2.02 -13.94 -16.78
CA ILE A 119 1.47 -13.36 -15.56
C ILE A 119 2.51 -13.53 -14.44
N VAL A 120 3.09 -12.42 -14.02
CA VAL A 120 4.09 -12.37 -12.93
C VAL A 120 3.40 -12.42 -11.57
N ALA A 121 2.29 -11.71 -11.43
CA ALA A 121 1.51 -11.69 -10.20
C ALA A 121 0.03 -11.46 -10.49
N GLY A 122 -0.84 -11.92 -9.63
CA GLY A 122 -2.27 -11.68 -9.73
C GLY A 122 -2.98 -12.01 -8.43
N GLY A 123 -4.14 -11.37 -8.24
CA GLY A 123 -4.91 -11.61 -7.03
C GLY A 123 -6.02 -10.61 -6.79
N THR A 124 -6.49 -10.62 -5.57
CA THR A 124 -7.58 -9.75 -5.12
C THR A 124 -7.18 -9.07 -3.81
N VAL A 125 -7.38 -7.77 -3.74
CA VAL A 125 -7.30 -6.98 -2.51
C VAL A 125 -8.65 -6.34 -2.21
N LYS A 126 -8.95 -6.15 -0.93
CA LYS A 126 -10.23 -5.59 -0.48
C LYS A 126 -10.00 -4.57 0.62
N SER A 127 -10.78 -3.50 0.58
CA SER A 127 -10.83 -2.51 1.66
C SER A 127 -12.28 -2.19 2.00
N THR A 128 -12.59 -2.06 3.30
CA THR A 128 -13.92 -1.76 3.79
C THR A 128 -13.88 -0.50 4.64
N SER A 129 -14.75 0.45 4.33
CA SER A 129 -14.93 1.70 5.08
C SER A 129 -16.38 1.87 5.52
N GLY A 130 -16.57 2.11 6.81
CA GLY A 130 -17.89 2.39 7.37
C GLY A 130 -18.30 3.86 7.19
N TYR A 131 -19.60 4.10 7.05
CA TYR A 131 -20.19 5.44 7.07
C TYR A 131 -21.57 5.44 7.75
N ASN A 132 -22.00 6.60 8.22
CA ASN A 132 -23.32 6.77 8.83
C ASN A 132 -24.33 7.16 7.75
N ILE A 133 -25.53 6.63 7.86
CA ILE A 133 -26.70 7.03 7.09
C ILE A 133 -27.48 8.04 7.95
N PHE A 134 -27.70 9.21 7.42
CA PHE A 134 -28.39 10.31 8.10
C PHE A 134 -29.81 10.48 7.53
N ASN A 135 -30.68 11.21 8.26
CA ASN A 135 -31.98 11.59 7.75
C ASN A 135 -31.90 12.55 6.54
N SER A 136 -30.80 13.28 6.42
CA SER A 136 -30.48 14.10 5.26
C SER A 136 -29.76 13.26 4.20
N GLU A 137 -30.35 13.18 3.01
CA GLU A 137 -29.77 12.49 1.86
C GLU A 137 -28.41 13.08 1.45
N PHE A 138 -28.28 14.41 1.47
CA PHE A 138 -27.01 15.10 1.15
C PHE A 138 -25.88 14.71 2.11
N GLN A 139 -26.17 14.62 3.41
CA GLN A 139 -25.18 14.21 4.41
C GLN A 139 -24.77 12.74 4.19
N THR A 140 -25.73 11.89 3.87
CA THR A 140 -25.48 10.48 3.57
C THR A 140 -24.59 10.29 2.34
N LEU A 141 -24.91 10.99 1.23
CA LEU A 141 -24.11 10.96 0.01
C LEU A 141 -22.68 11.48 0.24
N SER A 142 -22.52 12.54 1.03
CA SER A 142 -21.21 13.08 1.39
C SER A 142 -20.41 12.11 2.23
N ALA A 143 -21.05 11.46 3.21
CA ALA A 143 -20.42 10.44 4.06
C ALA A 143 -20.01 9.18 3.24
N GLU A 144 -20.88 8.75 2.33
CA GLU A 144 -20.60 7.63 1.42
C GLU A 144 -19.41 7.94 0.49
N LYS A 145 -19.40 9.14 -0.13
CA LYS A 145 -18.27 9.60 -0.96
C LYS A 145 -16.94 9.55 -0.19
N SER A 146 -16.94 10.10 1.03
CA SER A 146 -15.76 10.09 1.87
C SER A 146 -15.32 8.68 2.28
N ALA A 147 -16.27 7.75 2.51
CA ALA A 147 -15.98 6.36 2.81
C ALA A 147 -15.36 5.65 1.60
N ARG A 148 -15.88 5.92 0.39
CA ARG A 148 -15.35 5.39 -0.87
C ARG A 148 -13.92 5.85 -1.11
N GLU A 149 -13.64 7.15 -0.95
CA GLU A 149 -12.30 7.70 -1.12
C GLU A 149 -11.30 7.08 -0.13
N ARG A 150 -11.67 6.92 1.15
CA ARG A 150 -10.82 6.22 2.13
C ARG A 150 -10.57 4.78 1.75
N ALA A 151 -11.59 4.05 1.32
CA ALA A 151 -11.46 2.67 0.90
C ALA A 151 -10.55 2.52 -0.32
N LEU A 152 -10.63 3.42 -1.30
CA LEU A 152 -9.77 3.43 -2.48
C LEU A 152 -8.31 3.75 -2.15
N ILE A 153 -8.07 4.69 -1.23
CA ILE A 153 -6.71 5.01 -0.76
C ILE A 153 -6.08 3.81 -0.06
N ASP A 154 -6.80 3.19 0.87
CA ASP A 154 -6.33 2.01 1.59
C ASP A 154 -6.12 0.83 0.64
N LEU A 155 -7.02 0.60 -0.31
CA LEU A 155 -6.91 -0.41 -1.34
C LEU A 155 -5.64 -0.23 -2.20
N ALA A 156 -5.30 1.01 -2.56
CA ALA A 156 -4.09 1.32 -3.32
C ALA A 156 -2.82 1.02 -2.51
N GLN A 157 -2.81 1.34 -1.22
CA GLN A 157 -1.69 1.01 -0.33
C GLN A 157 -1.51 -0.50 -0.17
N GLN A 158 -2.60 -1.24 0.02
CA GLN A 158 -2.58 -2.69 0.10
C GLN A 158 -2.05 -3.33 -1.19
N LEU A 159 -2.52 -2.85 -2.35
CA LEU A 159 -2.04 -3.35 -3.64
C LEU A 159 -0.54 -3.09 -3.83
N ARG A 160 -0.07 -1.87 -3.51
CA ARG A 160 1.36 -1.56 -3.54
C ARG A 160 2.19 -2.52 -2.68
N LEU A 161 1.73 -2.78 -1.44
CA LEU A 161 2.42 -3.68 -0.53
C LEU A 161 2.44 -5.12 -1.07
N ARG A 162 1.33 -5.57 -1.67
CA ARG A 162 1.23 -6.88 -2.29
C ARG A 162 2.22 -7.02 -3.45
N LEU A 163 2.27 -6.02 -4.34
CA LEU A 163 3.22 -5.99 -5.46
C LEU A 163 4.67 -6.03 -4.96
N ALA A 164 5.01 -5.26 -3.92
CA ALA A 164 6.34 -5.30 -3.32
C ALA A 164 6.73 -6.71 -2.85
N THR A 165 5.81 -7.39 -2.16
CA THR A 165 6.03 -8.76 -1.66
C THR A 165 6.23 -9.76 -2.80
N GLU A 166 5.48 -9.64 -3.89
CA GLU A 166 5.61 -10.54 -5.05
C GLU A 166 6.96 -10.36 -5.75
N PHE A 167 7.44 -9.14 -5.93
CA PHE A 167 8.75 -8.88 -6.53
C PHE A 167 9.90 -9.37 -5.65
N ILE A 168 9.85 -9.13 -4.34
CA ILE A 168 10.88 -9.62 -3.40
C ILE A 168 10.95 -11.16 -3.43
N ARG A 169 9.79 -11.82 -3.49
CA ARG A 169 9.73 -13.29 -3.57
C ARG A 169 10.30 -13.81 -4.90
N GLY A 170 9.94 -13.20 -6.02
CA GLY A 170 10.45 -13.58 -7.34
C GLY A 170 11.96 -13.44 -7.45
N ASP A 171 12.54 -12.40 -6.86
CA ASP A 171 13.99 -12.22 -6.79
C ASP A 171 14.68 -13.29 -5.94
N ALA A 172 14.10 -13.63 -4.80
CA ALA A 172 14.65 -14.67 -3.92
C ALA A 172 14.65 -16.05 -4.59
N GLU A 173 13.62 -16.37 -5.38
CA GLU A 173 13.55 -17.63 -6.15
C GLU A 173 14.56 -17.67 -7.29
N SER A 174 14.79 -16.54 -7.97
CA SER A 174 15.77 -16.46 -9.08
C SER A 174 17.23 -16.57 -8.61
N GLN A 175 17.51 -16.22 -7.35
CA GLN A 175 18.85 -16.30 -6.73
C GLN A 175 19.12 -17.65 -6.03
N SER A 176 18.13 -18.53 -5.90
CA SER A 176 18.34 -19.87 -5.35
C SER A 176 19.05 -20.74 -6.38
N PRO A 177 20.27 -21.27 -6.09
CA PRO A 177 20.96 -22.16 -7.00
C PRO A 177 20.13 -23.43 -7.19
N GLN A 178 19.79 -23.74 -8.44
CA GLN A 178 19.21 -25.03 -8.80
C GLN A 178 20.21 -26.14 -8.40
N LYS A 179 19.78 -27.00 -7.50
CA LYS A 179 20.55 -28.09 -6.94
C LYS A 179 20.28 -29.37 -7.75
#